data_766536cbd2f5cdc8e8c491da6deae87e
#
_entry.id   766536cbd2f5cdc8e8c491da6deae87e
#
_cell.length_a   1.000
_cell.length_b   1.000
_cell.length_c   1.000
_cell.angle_alpha   90.00
_cell.angle_beta   90.00
_cell.angle_gamma   90.00
#
_symmetry.space_group_name_H-M   'P 1'
#
loop_
_entity.id
_entity.type
_entity.pdbx_description
1 polymer ?
#
loop_
_entity_poly.entity_id
_entity_poly.type
_entity_poly.pdbx_seq_one_letter_code
_entity_poly.pdbx_strand_id
1 'polypeptide(L)'
;MGLKKQGGLFTFYAIYTVGIHSLFAWLITDIFPIDVSIASPLAGTDLLLCALFGGVISGIGSGLAIRYGGAMDGIEVMAVIFAKRAGVTVGTFVMVYNIILYIICGCVLQSWVLPLYSIVAYSAALKTVDFIVEGIDRAKCAIIVTEWPHEICKALTETFGSGITRVSAKGGYSNRDKAMLYFVVNITIKSPIIP
;
A
#
# COMPACT_ATOMS: atom_id res chain seq x y z
N MET A 1 -15.04 -10.11 15.40
CA MET A 1 -14.84 -8.64 15.47
C MET A 1 -15.06 -7.94 14.10
N GLY A 2 -14.66 -8.52 12.99
CA GLY A 2 -14.86 -7.99 11.63
C GLY A 2 -16.33 -7.86 11.20
N LEU A 3 -17.18 -8.82 11.54
CA LEU A 3 -18.61 -8.86 11.18
C LEU A 3 -19.41 -7.61 11.58
N LYS A 4 -19.13 -7.03 12.75
CA LYS A 4 -19.89 -5.87 13.28
C LYS A 4 -19.39 -4.51 12.76
N LYS A 5 -18.17 -4.40 12.22
CA LYS A 5 -17.56 -3.12 11.86
C LYS A 5 -17.24 -2.93 10.38
N GLN A 6 -17.04 -4.01 9.62
CA GLN A 6 -16.66 -3.95 8.21
C GLN A 6 -17.60 -4.68 7.25
N GLY A 7 -18.66 -5.33 7.78
CA GLY A 7 -19.68 -6.04 6.98
C GLY A 7 -19.38 -7.51 6.77
N GLY A 8 -20.46 -8.30 6.52
CA GLY A 8 -20.38 -9.76 6.39
C GLY A 8 -19.59 -10.23 5.18
N LEU A 9 -19.62 -9.46 4.08
CA LEU A 9 -18.94 -9.77 2.81
C LEU A 9 -17.41 -9.73 2.96
N PHE A 10 -16.89 -8.72 3.66
CA PHE A 10 -15.46 -8.61 3.98
C PHE A 10 -14.99 -9.81 4.84
N THR A 11 -15.76 -10.17 5.85
CA THR A 11 -15.44 -11.31 6.72
C THR A 11 -15.42 -12.63 5.93
N PHE A 12 -16.37 -12.80 5.00
CA PHE A 12 -16.41 -13.99 4.13
C PHE A 12 -15.16 -14.06 3.24
N TYR A 13 -14.77 -12.97 2.57
CA TYR A 13 -13.57 -12.93 1.74
C TYR A 13 -12.28 -13.15 2.55
N ALA A 14 -12.20 -12.60 3.76
CA ALA A 14 -11.05 -12.82 4.64
C ALA A 14 -10.91 -14.31 5.03
N ILE A 15 -12.00 -14.96 5.45
CA ILE A 15 -12.00 -16.39 5.79
C ILE A 15 -11.62 -17.24 4.56
N TYR A 16 -12.19 -16.91 3.40
CA TYR A 16 -11.90 -17.60 2.15
C TYR A 16 -10.41 -17.48 1.76
N THR A 17 -9.85 -16.28 1.84
CA THR A 17 -8.43 -16.03 1.51
C THR A 17 -7.51 -16.78 2.47
N VAL A 18 -7.75 -16.72 3.77
CA VAL A 18 -6.96 -17.46 4.78
C VAL A 18 -7.07 -18.96 4.58
N GLY A 19 -8.28 -19.46 4.29
CA GLY A 19 -8.51 -20.89 4.02
C GLY A 19 -7.75 -21.41 2.81
N ILE A 20 -7.80 -20.66 1.71
CA ILE A 20 -7.03 -20.99 0.49
C ILE A 20 -5.52 -20.92 0.75
N HIS A 21 -5.05 -19.86 1.42
CA HIS A 21 -3.63 -19.73 1.76
C HIS A 21 -3.15 -20.92 2.60
N SER A 22 -3.90 -21.30 3.62
CA SER A 22 -3.56 -22.43 4.48
C SER A 22 -3.57 -23.76 3.71
N LEU A 23 -4.54 -23.95 2.80
CA LEU A 23 -4.61 -25.12 1.96
C LEU A 23 -3.39 -25.24 1.03
N PHE A 24 -3.00 -24.16 0.35
CA PHE A 24 -1.82 -24.15 -0.51
C PHE A 24 -0.52 -24.30 0.28
N ALA A 25 -0.41 -23.69 1.46
CA ALA A 25 0.75 -23.87 2.34
C ALA A 25 0.91 -25.34 2.72
N TRP A 26 -0.18 -25.98 3.17
CA TRP A 26 -0.19 -27.42 3.48
C TRP A 26 0.14 -28.29 2.26
N LEU A 27 -0.41 -27.98 1.08
CA LEU A 27 -0.14 -28.71 -0.14
C LEU A 27 1.35 -28.65 -0.52
N ILE A 28 1.99 -27.49 -0.39
CA ILE A 28 3.39 -27.27 -0.75
C ILE A 28 4.32 -27.92 0.28
N THR A 29 4.00 -27.85 1.57
CA THR A 29 4.88 -28.38 2.63
C THR A 29 4.75 -29.87 2.82
N ASP A 30 3.54 -30.42 2.72
CA ASP A 30 3.28 -31.83 3.10
C ASP A 30 3.07 -32.76 1.91
N ILE A 31 2.58 -32.27 0.78
CA ILE A 31 2.25 -33.14 -0.38
C ILE A 31 3.31 -33.06 -1.48
N PHE A 32 3.79 -31.85 -1.80
CA PHE A 32 4.88 -31.73 -2.77
C PHE A 32 6.22 -31.87 -2.05
N PRO A 33 7.11 -32.78 -2.51
CA PRO A 33 8.43 -32.95 -1.91
C PRO A 33 9.36 -31.81 -2.36
N ILE A 34 8.98 -30.57 -2.05
CA ILE A 34 9.80 -29.41 -2.32
C ILE A 34 10.68 -29.19 -1.09
N ASP A 35 11.96 -29.44 -1.25
CA ASP A 35 12.93 -29.14 -0.19
C ASP A 35 13.14 -27.63 -0.09
N VAL A 36 12.38 -27.00 0.82
CA VAL A 36 12.47 -25.56 1.09
C VAL A 36 13.67 -25.17 1.95
N SER A 37 14.49 -26.16 2.37
CA SER A 37 15.58 -25.93 3.32
C SER A 37 16.89 -25.51 2.65
N ILE A 38 17.10 -25.77 1.37
CA ILE A 38 18.44 -25.77 0.78
C ILE A 38 18.69 -24.62 -0.20
N ALA A 39 17.77 -24.28 -1.06
CA ALA A 39 18.00 -23.21 -2.04
C ALA A 39 16.71 -22.67 -2.67
N SER A 40 16.67 -21.36 -2.89
CA SER A 40 15.68 -20.74 -3.74
C SER A 40 16.07 -20.93 -5.21
N PRO A 41 15.15 -21.32 -6.11
CA PRO A 41 15.43 -21.41 -7.55
C PRO A 41 15.91 -20.09 -8.17
N LEU A 42 15.55 -18.96 -7.56
CA LEU A 42 15.86 -17.60 -8.05
C LEU A 42 17.10 -16.99 -7.41
N ALA A 43 17.42 -17.37 -6.17
CA ALA A 43 18.43 -16.69 -5.38
C ALA A 43 19.53 -17.62 -4.84
N GLY A 44 19.47 -18.93 -5.14
CA GLY A 44 20.43 -19.90 -4.62
C GLY A 44 20.46 -19.89 -3.09
N THR A 45 21.66 -19.78 -2.52
CA THR A 45 21.90 -19.74 -1.07
C THR A 45 21.99 -18.33 -0.49
N ASP A 46 21.79 -17.29 -1.29
CA ASP A 46 21.85 -15.90 -0.83
C ASP A 46 20.55 -15.55 -0.07
N LEU A 47 20.66 -15.48 1.25
CA LEU A 47 19.53 -15.18 2.13
C LEU A 47 18.93 -13.80 1.91
N LEU A 48 19.74 -12.81 1.48
CA LEU A 48 19.26 -11.46 1.20
C LEU A 48 18.39 -11.45 -0.05
N LEU A 49 18.84 -12.11 -1.11
CA LEU A 49 18.04 -12.26 -2.33
C LEU A 49 16.78 -13.08 -2.07
N CYS A 50 16.87 -14.17 -1.30
CA CYS A 50 15.69 -14.94 -0.88
C CYS A 50 14.68 -14.07 -0.12
N ALA A 51 15.12 -13.26 0.82
CA ALA A 51 14.26 -12.34 1.57
C ALA A 51 13.60 -11.31 0.65
N LEU A 52 14.35 -10.72 -0.28
CA LEU A 52 13.85 -9.71 -1.21
C LEU A 52 12.80 -10.30 -2.16
N PHE A 53 13.13 -11.38 -2.87
CA PHE A 53 12.21 -12.00 -3.82
C PHE A 53 11.02 -12.67 -3.14
N GLY A 54 11.21 -13.30 -1.99
CA GLY A 54 10.14 -13.84 -1.17
C GLY A 54 9.17 -12.75 -0.72
N GLY A 55 9.70 -11.59 -0.31
CA GLY A 55 8.90 -10.41 0.02
C GLY A 55 8.09 -9.90 -1.17
N VAL A 56 8.69 -9.79 -2.37
CA VAL A 56 7.99 -9.36 -3.58
C VAL A 56 6.86 -10.34 -3.94
N ILE A 57 7.14 -11.64 -3.97
CA ILE A 57 6.14 -12.67 -4.33
C ILE A 57 4.99 -12.66 -3.30
N SER A 58 5.31 -12.63 -2.02
CA SER A 58 4.31 -12.51 -0.94
C SER A 58 3.50 -11.24 -1.06
N GLY A 59 4.17 -10.11 -1.37
CA GLY A 59 3.54 -8.81 -1.60
C GLY A 59 2.58 -8.80 -2.79
N ILE A 60 2.87 -9.54 -3.87
CA ILE A 60 1.95 -9.72 -4.99
C ILE A 60 0.68 -10.43 -4.53
N GLY A 61 0.82 -11.55 -3.83
CA GLY A 61 -0.33 -12.30 -3.32
C GLY A 61 -1.19 -11.49 -2.37
N SER A 62 -0.56 -10.84 -1.38
CA SER A 62 -1.24 -9.98 -0.40
C SER A 62 -1.91 -8.77 -1.05
N GLY A 63 -1.20 -8.11 -1.98
CA GLY A 63 -1.71 -6.95 -2.69
C GLY A 63 -2.94 -7.27 -3.54
N LEU A 64 -2.95 -8.42 -4.22
CA LEU A 64 -4.12 -8.88 -4.97
C LEU A 64 -5.28 -9.21 -4.02
N ALA A 65 -5.03 -9.92 -2.92
CA ALA A 65 -6.06 -10.22 -1.94
C ALA A 65 -6.73 -8.94 -1.39
N ILE A 66 -5.92 -7.95 -0.99
CA ILE A 66 -6.42 -6.65 -0.48
C ILE A 66 -7.17 -5.88 -1.56
N ARG A 67 -6.66 -5.83 -2.79
CA ARG A 67 -7.29 -5.12 -3.91
C ARG A 67 -8.70 -5.65 -4.22
N TYR A 68 -8.93 -6.95 -4.04
CA TYR A 68 -10.24 -7.58 -4.21
C TYR A 68 -11.07 -7.66 -2.93
N GLY A 69 -10.69 -6.92 -1.89
CA GLY A 69 -11.47 -6.78 -0.65
C GLY A 69 -11.28 -7.92 0.35
N GLY A 70 -10.25 -8.75 0.16
CA GLY A 70 -9.81 -9.73 1.15
C GLY A 70 -8.90 -9.13 2.22
N ALA A 71 -8.59 -9.91 3.24
CA ALA A 71 -7.55 -9.63 4.22
C ALA A 71 -6.77 -10.92 4.47
N MET A 72 -5.45 -10.83 4.51
CA MET A 72 -4.59 -12.00 4.73
C MET A 72 -4.40 -12.30 6.22
N ASP A 73 -4.33 -11.24 7.04
CA ASP A 73 -4.03 -11.35 8.46
C ASP A 73 -5.06 -10.66 9.35
N GLY A 74 -5.32 -11.25 10.51
CA GLY A 74 -6.13 -10.63 11.55
C GLY A 74 -5.54 -9.31 12.08
N ILE A 75 -4.22 -9.12 11.93
CA ILE A 75 -3.51 -7.90 12.31
C ILE A 75 -3.95 -6.72 11.46
N GLU A 76 -4.18 -6.88 10.17
CA GLU A 76 -4.69 -5.81 9.29
C GLU A 76 -6.05 -5.30 9.77
N VAL A 77 -6.94 -6.22 10.15
CA VAL A 77 -8.26 -5.87 10.69
C VAL A 77 -8.13 -5.15 12.04
N MET A 78 -7.23 -5.63 12.89
CA MET A 78 -6.92 -4.99 14.19
C MET A 78 -6.30 -3.61 13.97
N ALA A 79 -5.36 -3.48 13.05
CA ALA A 79 -4.70 -2.23 12.70
C ALA A 79 -5.71 -1.15 12.27
N VAL A 80 -6.67 -1.48 11.43
CA VAL A 80 -7.74 -0.54 11.02
C VAL A 80 -8.55 -0.04 12.22
N ILE A 81 -8.84 -0.93 13.18
CA ILE A 81 -9.62 -0.59 14.37
C ILE A 81 -8.83 0.31 15.33
N PHE A 82 -7.56 -0.06 15.60
CA PHE A 82 -6.71 0.66 16.55
C PHE A 82 -6.16 1.95 15.98
N ALA A 83 -5.75 1.97 14.71
CA ALA A 83 -5.27 3.17 14.04
C ALA A 83 -6.32 4.31 14.09
N LYS A 84 -7.59 3.99 13.83
CA LYS A 84 -8.69 4.95 13.97
C LYS A 84 -8.86 5.49 15.39
N ARG A 85 -8.57 4.68 16.41
CA ARG A 85 -8.65 5.12 17.81
C ARG A 85 -7.45 5.96 18.24
N ALA A 86 -6.27 5.59 17.74
CA ALA A 86 -5.00 6.26 18.07
C ALA A 86 -4.73 7.51 17.21
N GLY A 87 -5.54 7.77 16.16
CA GLY A 87 -5.32 8.89 15.26
C GLY A 87 -4.08 8.74 14.37
N VAL A 88 -3.59 7.51 14.18
CA VAL A 88 -2.44 7.19 13.32
C VAL A 88 -2.89 6.46 12.05
N THR A 89 -2.03 6.41 11.04
CA THR A 89 -2.32 5.63 9.85
C THR A 89 -2.22 4.13 10.12
N VAL A 90 -2.97 3.33 9.36
CA VAL A 90 -2.93 1.86 9.46
C VAL A 90 -1.50 1.35 9.24
N GLY A 91 -0.80 1.87 8.22
CA GLY A 91 0.58 1.50 7.92
C GLY A 91 1.55 1.81 9.07
N THR A 92 1.41 2.98 9.73
CA THR A 92 2.22 3.33 10.90
C THR A 92 1.99 2.35 12.05
N PHE A 93 0.74 1.98 12.31
CA PHE A 93 0.42 1.02 13.37
C PHE A 93 1.05 -0.35 13.09
N VAL A 94 0.89 -0.87 11.87
CA VAL A 94 1.48 -2.16 11.46
C VAL A 94 3.00 -2.12 11.51
N MET A 95 3.63 -1.01 11.09
CA MET A 95 5.08 -0.85 11.14
C MET A 95 5.60 -0.90 12.57
N VAL A 96 5.00 -0.16 13.50
CA VAL A 96 5.38 -0.17 14.92
C VAL A 96 5.22 -1.57 15.53
N TYR A 97 4.10 -2.23 15.23
CA TYR A 97 3.85 -3.60 15.68
C TYR A 97 4.93 -4.56 15.19
N ASN A 98 5.31 -4.52 13.91
CA ASN A 98 6.34 -5.38 13.35
C ASN A 98 7.73 -5.09 13.94
N ILE A 99 8.08 -3.82 14.18
CA ILE A 99 9.34 -3.47 14.83
C ILE A 99 9.43 -4.12 16.22
N ILE A 100 8.38 -4.00 17.03
CA ILE A 100 8.32 -4.61 18.36
C ILE A 100 8.46 -6.13 18.25
N LEU A 101 7.75 -6.76 17.33
CA LEU A 101 7.80 -8.20 17.10
C LEU A 101 9.21 -8.66 16.69
N TYR A 102 9.88 -7.94 15.81
CA TYR A 102 11.24 -8.26 15.37
C TYR A 102 12.27 -8.11 16.49
N ILE A 103 12.13 -7.10 17.36
CA ILE A 103 12.97 -6.94 18.55
C ILE A 103 12.79 -8.14 19.50
N ILE A 104 11.56 -8.52 19.80
CA ILE A 104 11.26 -9.68 20.63
C ILE A 104 11.84 -10.95 20.01
N CYS A 105 11.67 -11.15 18.72
CA CYS A 105 12.19 -12.29 18.00
C CYS A 105 13.72 -12.36 18.07
N GLY A 106 14.43 -11.24 17.88
CA GLY A 106 15.87 -11.14 18.02
C GLY A 106 16.37 -11.52 19.41
N CYS A 107 15.68 -11.07 20.46
CA CYS A 107 16.01 -11.40 21.85
C CYS A 107 15.77 -12.89 22.16
N VAL A 108 14.66 -13.45 21.69
CA VAL A 108 14.29 -14.86 21.96
C VAL A 108 15.21 -15.82 21.21
N LEU A 109 15.49 -15.53 19.93
CA LEU A 109 16.33 -16.37 19.08
C LEU A 109 17.83 -16.15 19.32
N GLN A 110 18.22 -15.18 20.13
CA GLN A 110 19.63 -14.78 20.37
C GLN A 110 20.40 -14.52 19.06
N SER A 111 19.69 -14.11 18.01
CA SER A 111 20.24 -13.82 16.69
C SER A 111 19.53 -12.63 16.06
N TRP A 112 20.28 -11.64 15.65
CA TRP A 112 19.75 -10.46 14.95
C TRP A 112 19.67 -10.64 13.42
N VAL A 113 20.26 -11.71 12.90
CA VAL A 113 20.31 -11.97 11.45
C VAL A 113 18.91 -12.20 10.88
N LEU A 114 18.11 -13.05 11.51
CA LEU A 114 16.74 -13.34 11.08
C LEU A 114 15.82 -12.12 11.11
N PRO A 115 15.77 -11.34 12.20
CA PRO A 115 15.01 -10.08 12.23
C PRO A 115 15.40 -9.09 11.12
N LEU A 116 16.68 -8.96 10.81
CA LEU A 116 17.14 -8.06 9.74
C LEU A 116 16.65 -8.50 8.36
N TYR A 117 16.74 -9.80 8.05
CA TYR A 117 16.16 -10.32 6.80
C TYR A 117 14.63 -10.18 6.75
N SER A 118 13.96 -10.32 7.89
CA SER A 118 12.51 -10.10 7.98
C SER A 118 12.12 -8.65 7.68
N ILE A 119 12.92 -7.68 8.12
CA ILE A 119 12.71 -6.26 7.79
C ILE A 119 12.85 -6.03 6.28
N VAL A 120 13.86 -6.63 5.64
CA VAL A 120 14.06 -6.53 4.18
C VAL A 120 12.89 -7.15 3.44
N ALA A 121 12.49 -8.37 3.78
CA ALA A 121 11.36 -9.06 3.17
C ALA A 121 10.06 -8.29 3.34
N TYR A 122 9.78 -7.79 4.55
CA TYR A 122 8.58 -6.99 4.82
C TYR A 122 8.56 -5.67 4.05
N SER A 123 9.71 -4.99 3.96
CA SER A 123 9.81 -3.73 3.21
C SER A 123 9.57 -3.94 1.71
N ALA A 124 10.09 -5.02 1.14
CA ALA A 124 9.84 -5.41 -0.24
C ALA A 124 8.37 -5.77 -0.47
N ALA A 125 7.78 -6.56 0.43
CA ALA A 125 6.36 -6.92 0.38
C ALA A 125 5.46 -5.68 0.45
N LEU A 126 5.70 -4.78 1.40
CA LEU A 126 4.92 -3.56 1.59
C LEU A 126 4.93 -2.68 0.34
N LYS A 127 6.10 -2.46 -0.27
CA LYS A 127 6.22 -1.69 -1.53
C LYS A 127 5.49 -2.34 -2.68
N THR A 128 5.52 -3.66 -2.76
CA THR A 128 4.81 -4.42 -3.79
C THR A 128 3.29 -4.36 -3.58
N VAL A 129 2.83 -4.48 -2.34
CA VAL A 129 1.41 -4.32 -1.97
C VAL A 129 0.93 -2.93 -2.36
N ASP A 130 1.65 -1.86 -1.96
CA ASP A 130 1.28 -0.48 -2.31
C ASP A 130 1.14 -0.31 -3.83
N PHE A 131 2.09 -0.85 -4.60
CA PHE A 131 2.07 -0.80 -6.06
C PHE A 131 0.85 -1.50 -6.67
N ILE A 132 0.47 -2.67 -6.14
CA ILE A 132 -0.66 -3.45 -6.66
C ILE A 132 -2.00 -2.86 -6.25
N VAL A 133 -2.11 -2.43 -4.99
CA VAL A 133 -3.36 -1.88 -4.43
C VAL A 133 -3.67 -0.51 -5.04
N GLU A 134 -2.69 0.39 -5.09
CA GLU A 134 -2.87 1.74 -5.64
C GLU A 134 -2.89 1.74 -7.17
N GLY A 135 -2.28 0.72 -7.81
CA GLY A 135 -2.20 0.61 -9.27
C GLY A 135 -1.13 1.51 -9.89
N ILE A 136 -0.95 1.35 -11.20
CA ILE A 136 0.02 2.10 -12.00
C ILE A 136 -0.50 3.51 -12.31
N ASP A 137 -1.80 3.66 -12.45
CA ASP A 137 -2.46 4.91 -12.82
C ASP A 137 -2.80 5.74 -11.58
N ARG A 138 -1.80 6.44 -11.05
CA ARG A 138 -2.00 7.42 -9.98
C ARG A 138 -2.36 8.78 -10.59
N ALA A 139 -3.56 9.25 -10.33
CA ALA A 139 -3.95 10.61 -10.62
C ALA A 139 -3.78 11.49 -9.39
N LYS A 140 -3.13 12.64 -9.53
CA LYS A 140 -3.13 13.70 -8.51
C LYS A 140 -4.14 14.76 -8.89
N CYS A 141 -4.92 15.16 -7.91
CA CYS A 141 -5.82 16.29 -8.02
C CYS A 141 -5.19 17.50 -7.34
N ALA A 142 -5.12 18.61 -8.05
CA ALA A 142 -4.76 19.90 -7.50
C ALA A 142 -6.00 20.80 -7.49
N ILE A 143 -6.29 21.38 -6.32
CA ILE A 143 -7.32 22.42 -6.17
C ILE A 143 -6.59 23.74 -6.00
N ILE A 144 -6.77 24.65 -6.95
CA ILE A 144 -6.11 25.95 -6.96
C ILE A 144 -7.18 27.04 -6.80
N VAL A 145 -7.07 27.85 -5.75
CA VAL A 145 -7.95 29.02 -5.55
C VAL A 145 -7.21 30.28 -5.97
N THR A 146 -7.76 31.02 -6.95
CA THR A 146 -7.08 32.14 -7.57
C THR A 146 -8.03 33.30 -7.91
N GLU A 147 -7.47 34.49 -8.00
CA GLU A 147 -8.13 35.68 -8.56
C GLU A 147 -7.89 35.83 -10.08
N TRP A 148 -6.88 35.08 -10.64
CA TRP A 148 -6.53 35.08 -12.07
C TRP A 148 -6.73 33.72 -12.74
N PRO A 149 -7.98 33.28 -12.87
CA PRO A 149 -8.27 31.94 -13.36
C PRO A 149 -7.88 31.72 -14.82
N HIS A 150 -7.95 32.75 -15.67
CA HIS A 150 -7.67 32.62 -17.11
C HIS A 150 -6.19 32.35 -17.39
N GLU A 151 -5.30 33.06 -16.73
CA GLU A 151 -3.85 32.90 -16.90
C GLU A 151 -3.38 31.55 -16.44
N ILE A 152 -3.84 31.11 -15.25
CA ILE A 152 -3.46 29.83 -14.67
C ILE A 152 -4.07 28.67 -15.50
N CYS A 153 -5.31 28.77 -15.95
CA CYS A 153 -5.91 27.75 -16.82
C CYS A 153 -5.11 27.60 -18.11
N LYS A 154 -4.74 28.71 -18.74
CA LYS A 154 -3.96 28.71 -19.98
C LYS A 154 -2.59 28.04 -19.77
N ALA A 155 -1.85 28.48 -18.77
CA ALA A 155 -0.53 27.93 -18.45
C ALA A 155 -0.57 26.42 -18.16
N LEU A 156 -1.52 25.97 -17.34
CA LEU A 156 -1.67 24.55 -17.00
C LEU A 156 -2.12 23.70 -18.21
N THR A 157 -3.05 24.21 -19.03
CA THR A 157 -3.51 23.50 -20.24
C THR A 157 -2.38 23.38 -21.25
N GLU A 158 -1.60 24.41 -21.46
CA GLU A 158 -0.45 24.39 -22.38
C GLU A 158 0.65 23.45 -21.90
N THR A 159 0.89 23.40 -20.57
CA THR A 159 1.95 22.60 -19.99
C THR A 159 1.60 21.12 -19.90
N PHE A 160 0.38 20.79 -19.50
CA PHE A 160 -0.04 19.42 -19.20
C PHE A 160 -1.00 18.79 -20.21
N GLY A 161 -1.55 19.55 -21.12
CA GLY A 161 -2.52 19.05 -22.12
C GLY A 161 -3.82 18.49 -21.54
N SER A 162 -4.14 18.83 -20.29
CA SER A 162 -5.28 18.28 -19.54
C SER A 162 -6.36 19.34 -19.32
N GLY A 163 -7.62 18.90 -19.30
CA GLY A 163 -8.75 19.78 -19.02
C GLY A 163 -8.77 20.26 -17.57
N ILE A 164 -9.28 21.51 -17.38
CA ILE A 164 -9.42 22.13 -16.07
C ILE A 164 -10.88 22.48 -15.85
N THR A 165 -11.42 22.09 -14.69
CA THR A 165 -12.77 22.51 -14.30
C THR A 165 -12.69 23.77 -13.45
N ARG A 166 -13.39 24.82 -13.86
CA ARG A 166 -13.46 26.09 -13.16
C ARG A 166 -14.79 26.21 -12.41
N VAL A 167 -14.73 26.52 -11.14
CA VAL A 167 -15.88 26.78 -10.27
C VAL A 167 -15.77 28.21 -9.75
N SER A 168 -16.84 29.00 -9.87
CA SER A 168 -16.90 30.33 -9.26
C SER A 168 -16.96 30.21 -7.74
N ALA A 169 -16.12 30.96 -7.05
CA ALA A 169 -16.03 30.94 -5.60
C ALA A 169 -15.94 32.37 -5.07
N LYS A 170 -16.26 32.55 -3.79
CA LYS A 170 -16.16 33.84 -3.11
C LYS A 170 -15.33 33.68 -1.86
N GLY A 171 -14.40 34.59 -1.64
CA GLY A 171 -13.55 34.55 -0.45
C GLY A 171 -14.37 34.82 0.81
N GLY A 172 -14.40 33.89 1.76
CA GLY A 172 -15.21 34.03 2.98
C GLY A 172 -14.84 35.20 3.88
N TYR A 173 -13.58 35.60 3.87
CA TYR A 173 -13.10 36.76 4.64
C TYR A 173 -13.07 38.03 3.80
N SER A 174 -12.52 37.98 2.59
CA SER A 174 -12.32 39.18 1.75
C SER A 174 -13.54 39.55 0.93
N ASN A 175 -14.55 38.71 0.86
CA ASN A 175 -15.74 38.83 0.02
C ASN A 175 -15.46 39.11 -1.47
N ARG A 176 -14.19 38.84 -1.92
CA ARG A 176 -13.77 39.02 -3.31
C ARG A 176 -14.15 37.83 -4.12
N ASP A 177 -14.45 38.04 -5.41
CA ASP A 177 -14.71 36.98 -6.38
C ASP A 177 -13.40 36.23 -6.67
N LYS A 178 -13.45 34.93 -6.55
CA LYS A 178 -12.35 33.99 -6.82
C LYS A 178 -12.84 32.87 -7.69
N ALA A 179 -11.92 32.15 -8.29
CA ALA A 179 -12.22 30.88 -8.95
C ALA A 179 -11.45 29.75 -8.27
N MET A 180 -12.12 28.63 -8.13
CA MET A 180 -11.51 27.36 -7.74
C MET A 180 -11.32 26.53 -8.99
N LEU A 181 -10.07 26.20 -9.30
CA LEU A 181 -9.67 25.39 -10.42
C LEU A 181 -9.45 23.97 -9.92
N TYR A 182 -10.17 23.02 -10.50
CA TYR A 182 -10.01 21.59 -10.23
C TYR A 182 -9.26 20.98 -11.41
N PHE A 183 -8.03 20.52 -11.13
CA PHE A 183 -7.11 20.02 -12.12
C PHE A 183 -6.64 18.62 -11.75
N VAL A 184 -6.85 17.66 -12.64
CA VAL A 184 -6.45 16.26 -12.43
C VAL A 184 -5.33 15.92 -13.40
N VAL A 185 -4.20 15.50 -12.86
CA VAL A 185 -3.03 15.07 -13.64
C VAL A 185 -2.74 13.61 -13.35
N ASN A 186 -2.62 12.83 -14.42
CA ASN A 186 -2.06 11.49 -14.29
C ASN A 186 -0.53 11.62 -14.16
N ILE A 187 0.05 11.04 -13.09
CA ILE A 187 1.49 11.14 -12.80
C ILE A 187 2.34 10.42 -13.85
N THR A 188 1.74 9.52 -14.62
CA THR A 188 2.39 8.79 -15.72
C THR A 188 2.73 9.69 -16.91
N ILE A 189 2.09 10.87 -17.03
CA ILE A 189 2.45 11.88 -18.02
C ILE A 189 3.66 12.63 -17.47
N LYS A 190 4.81 12.46 -18.12
CA LYS A 190 6.09 13.13 -17.87
C LYS A 190 5.90 14.49 -17.20
N SER A 191 6.40 14.62 -15.98
CA SER A 191 6.73 15.91 -15.41
C SER A 191 7.59 16.66 -16.44
N PRO A 192 7.15 17.79 -16.99
CA PRO A 192 8.08 18.63 -17.75
C PRO A 192 9.17 19.01 -16.75
N ILE A 193 10.39 18.60 -17.04
CA ILE A 193 11.58 19.04 -16.32
C ILE A 193 11.58 20.56 -16.48
N ILE A 194 11.27 21.26 -15.40
CA ILE A 194 11.46 22.70 -15.34
C ILE A 194 12.97 22.90 -15.37
N PRO A 195 13.50 23.67 -16.33
CA PRO A 195 14.92 23.93 -16.44
C PRO A 195 15.46 24.72 -15.24
#